data_5b6da9e4b97dd197d16bb9d48875e7ec
#
_entry.id   5b6da9e4b97dd197d16bb9d48875e7ec
#
_cell.length_a   1.000
_cell.length_b   1.000
_cell.length_c   1.000
_cell.angle_alpha   90.00
_cell.angle_beta   90.00
_cell.angle_gamma   90.00
#
_symmetry.space_group_name_H-M   'P 1'
#
loop_
_entity.id
_entity.type
_entity.pdbx_description
1 polymer ?
#
loop_
_entity_poly.entity_id
_entity_poly.type
_entity_poly.pdbx_seq_one_letter_code
_entity_poly.pdbx_strand_id
1 'polypeptide(L)'
;MIIDIFNEQFPYMVIDDYYNEEELRLIWEELDFLSYPHKLKRATKESGGATGNTGELLKKNFHRYIDEIYCEREMSNILSVNRKLFSNDYEILRQHPHWFFQNIKFNRDYTQVGYYEDNDHYGEHRDNASVSALTWLYKEPKKFTGGDLFLSSDKIKIDCVNNRTLIFPSMIPHSVNEIHMNKENPSRGHGRYVITQFGAIDTRKS
;
A
#
# COMPACT_ATOMS: atom_id res chain seq x y z
N MET A 1 13.51 12.43 -0.25
CA MET A 1 12.71 11.74 -1.28
C MET A 1 13.57 11.54 -2.51
N ILE A 2 13.80 10.29 -2.91
CA ILE A 2 14.57 9.88 -4.09
C ILE A 2 13.62 9.10 -4.99
N ILE A 3 13.55 9.44 -6.27
CA ILE A 3 12.59 8.85 -7.22
C ILE A 3 13.35 8.11 -8.30
N ASP A 4 13.12 6.80 -8.39
CA ASP A 4 13.60 5.94 -9.45
C ASP A 4 12.44 5.58 -10.41
N ILE A 5 12.68 5.73 -11.70
CA ILE A 5 11.69 5.55 -12.76
C ILE A 5 12.07 4.36 -13.62
N PHE A 6 11.13 3.43 -13.81
CA PHE A 6 11.31 2.20 -14.57
C PHE A 6 10.28 2.12 -15.69
N ASN A 7 10.72 1.76 -16.89
CA ASN A 7 9.86 1.73 -18.08
C ASN A 7 10.20 0.60 -19.08
N GLU A 8 11.02 -0.38 -18.67
CA GLU A 8 11.48 -1.43 -19.59
C GLU A 8 10.38 -2.44 -19.91
N GLN A 9 9.80 -3.08 -18.90
CA GLN A 9 8.73 -4.07 -19.06
C GLN A 9 7.37 -3.49 -18.72
N PHE A 10 7.28 -2.72 -17.64
CA PHE A 10 6.09 -2.02 -17.15
C PHE A 10 6.50 -0.64 -16.65
N PRO A 11 5.63 0.37 -16.79
CA PRO A 11 5.88 1.66 -16.19
C PRO A 11 5.59 1.61 -14.68
N TYR A 12 6.59 1.85 -13.83
CA TYR A 12 6.42 1.99 -12.38
C TYR A 12 7.47 2.94 -11.80
N MET A 13 7.22 3.41 -10.60
CA MET A 13 8.11 4.31 -9.85
C MET A 13 8.38 3.73 -8.47
N VAL A 14 9.62 3.86 -8.01
CA VAL A 14 10.01 3.60 -6.63
C VAL A 14 10.46 4.91 -6.02
N ILE A 15 9.94 5.25 -4.85
CA ILE A 15 10.25 6.49 -4.13
C ILE A 15 10.75 6.13 -2.74
N ASP A 16 12.02 6.40 -2.47
CA ASP A 16 12.60 6.26 -1.14
C ASP A 16 12.45 7.57 -0.35
N ASP A 17 12.37 7.46 0.97
CA ASP A 17 12.12 8.58 1.89
C ASP A 17 10.88 9.39 1.49
N TYR A 18 9.78 8.66 1.21
CA TYR A 18 8.55 9.26 0.70
C TYR A 18 7.90 10.23 1.69
N TYR A 19 7.82 9.86 2.96
CA TYR A 19 7.36 10.74 4.03
C TYR A 19 8.54 11.42 4.70
N ASN A 20 8.42 12.72 4.97
CA ASN A 20 9.36 13.44 5.83
C ASN A 20 9.13 13.09 7.32
N GLU A 21 9.98 13.59 8.21
CA GLU A 21 9.94 13.27 9.65
C GLU A 21 8.60 13.63 10.31
N GLU A 22 8.03 14.79 9.98
CA GLU A 22 6.74 15.22 10.53
C GLU A 22 5.57 14.38 9.97
N GLU A 23 5.57 14.07 8.70
CA GLU A 23 4.59 13.18 8.09
C GLU A 23 4.66 11.76 8.70
N LEU A 24 5.89 11.23 8.92
CA LEU A 24 6.08 9.94 9.60
C LEU A 24 5.54 9.95 11.02
N ARG A 25 5.78 11.03 11.78
CA ARG A 25 5.26 11.18 13.13
C ARG A 25 3.73 11.08 13.15
N LEU A 26 3.07 11.85 12.29
CA LEU A 26 1.61 11.87 12.17
C LEU A 26 1.05 10.50 11.75
N ILE A 27 1.69 9.86 10.79
CA ILE A 27 1.30 8.52 10.29
C ILE A 27 1.45 7.48 11.40
N TRP A 28 2.56 7.48 12.16
CA TRP A 28 2.78 6.51 13.22
C TRP A 28 1.80 6.69 14.39
N GLU A 29 1.41 7.92 14.74
CA GLU A 29 0.36 8.17 15.72
C GLU A 29 -0.94 7.44 15.36
N GLU A 30 -1.36 7.51 14.09
CA GLU A 30 -2.57 6.84 13.64
C GLU A 30 -2.38 5.33 13.45
N LEU A 31 -1.24 4.86 12.94
CA LEU A 31 -0.95 3.43 12.82
C LEU A 31 -0.94 2.74 14.19
N ASP A 32 -0.36 3.36 15.22
CA ASP A 32 -0.39 2.84 16.59
C ASP A 32 -1.82 2.79 17.15
N PHE A 33 -2.62 3.83 16.90
CA PHE A 33 -4.04 3.84 17.25
C PHE A 33 -4.83 2.73 16.55
N LEU A 34 -4.60 2.52 15.26
CA LEU A 34 -5.31 1.49 14.48
C LEU A 34 -4.90 0.06 14.86
N SER A 35 -3.67 -0.13 15.30
CA SER A 35 -3.14 -1.44 15.69
C SER A 35 -3.61 -1.88 17.07
N TYR A 36 -4.10 -0.97 17.91
CA TYR A 36 -4.55 -1.26 19.28
C TYR A 36 -5.97 -0.76 19.55
N PRO A 37 -6.86 -1.59 20.10
CA PRO A 37 -6.88 -3.05 20.25
C PRO A 37 -7.58 -3.73 19.05
N HIS A 38 -6.86 -4.05 18.00
CA HIS A 38 -7.37 -4.77 16.82
C HIS A 38 -8.42 -4.00 15.99
N LYS A 39 -8.20 -2.72 15.75
CA LYS A 39 -9.05 -1.93 14.84
C LYS A 39 -8.88 -2.36 13.38
N LEU A 40 -7.72 -2.90 13.01
CA LEU A 40 -7.53 -3.64 11.77
C LEU A 40 -8.15 -5.03 11.92
N LYS A 41 -8.82 -5.51 10.88
CA LYS A 41 -9.51 -6.80 10.85
C LYS A 41 -8.77 -7.79 9.97
N ARG A 42 -8.78 -9.07 10.36
CA ARG A 42 -8.31 -10.15 9.48
C ARG A 42 -9.02 -10.08 8.15
N ALA A 43 -8.26 -10.27 7.07
CA ALA A 43 -8.81 -10.32 5.73
C ALA A 43 -9.81 -11.49 5.61
N THR A 44 -10.94 -11.22 5.01
CA THR A 44 -11.97 -12.19 4.63
C THR A 44 -12.41 -11.91 3.19
N LYS A 45 -13.19 -12.79 2.60
CA LYS A 45 -13.77 -12.55 1.27
C LYS A 45 -14.69 -11.32 1.27
N GLU A 46 -15.46 -11.15 2.33
CA GLU A 46 -16.39 -10.03 2.51
C GLU A 46 -15.69 -8.69 2.72
N SER A 47 -14.45 -8.71 3.21
CA SER A 47 -13.64 -7.49 3.38
C SER A 47 -12.90 -7.04 2.11
N GLY A 48 -13.20 -7.63 0.95
CA GLY A 48 -12.58 -7.30 -0.34
C GLY A 48 -11.20 -7.93 -0.56
N GLY A 49 -10.87 -8.99 0.17
CA GLY A 49 -9.67 -9.79 -0.13
C GLY A 49 -9.81 -10.49 -1.48
N ALA A 50 -8.78 -10.43 -2.32
CA ALA A 50 -8.78 -11.14 -3.60
C ALA A 50 -8.92 -12.66 -3.38
N THR A 51 -9.63 -13.32 -4.29
CA THR A 51 -9.84 -14.76 -4.30
C THR A 51 -9.19 -15.40 -5.52
N GLY A 52 -8.63 -16.59 -5.35
CA GLY A 52 -8.12 -17.40 -6.44
C GLY A 52 -9.22 -18.08 -7.25
N ASN A 53 -8.82 -18.85 -8.25
CA ASN A 53 -9.73 -19.50 -9.21
C ASN A 53 -10.65 -20.56 -8.56
N THR A 54 -10.24 -21.16 -7.46
CA THR A 54 -11.02 -22.12 -6.66
C THR A 54 -11.81 -21.46 -5.54
N GLY A 55 -11.75 -20.12 -5.47
CA GLY A 55 -12.45 -19.31 -4.47
C GLY A 55 -11.74 -19.24 -3.12
N GLU A 56 -10.49 -19.67 -3.03
CA GLU A 56 -9.64 -19.49 -1.86
C GLU A 56 -9.28 -18.01 -1.67
N LEU A 57 -9.14 -17.58 -0.42
CA LEU A 57 -8.69 -16.24 -0.08
C LEU A 57 -7.17 -16.15 -0.31
N LEU A 58 -6.74 -15.27 -1.21
CA LEU A 58 -5.31 -15.04 -1.51
C LEU A 58 -4.62 -14.16 -0.49
N LYS A 59 -5.38 -13.41 0.32
CA LYS A 59 -4.89 -12.42 1.26
C LYS A 59 -4.92 -12.94 2.69
N LYS A 60 -3.75 -13.02 3.32
CA LYS A 60 -3.62 -13.34 4.73
C LYS A 60 -2.90 -12.19 5.43
N ASN A 61 -3.66 -11.27 6.01
CA ASN A 61 -3.16 -10.13 6.78
C ASN A 61 -4.30 -9.50 7.60
N PHE A 62 -4.00 -8.45 8.34
CA PHE A 62 -5.01 -7.53 8.87
C PHE A 62 -5.10 -6.31 7.96
N HIS A 63 -6.29 -5.77 7.76
CA HIS A 63 -6.47 -4.54 6.98
C HIS A 63 -7.74 -3.79 7.31
N ARG A 64 -7.81 -2.53 6.88
CA ARG A 64 -9.02 -1.73 6.85
C ARG A 64 -8.90 -0.59 5.85
N TYR A 65 -10.02 -0.25 5.21
CA TYR A 65 -10.15 0.99 4.47
C TYR A 65 -10.35 2.14 5.45
N ILE A 66 -9.47 3.14 5.41
CA ILE A 66 -9.45 4.27 6.33
C ILE A 66 -10.61 5.22 6.04
N ASP A 67 -10.96 5.35 4.77
CA ASP A 67 -12.14 6.11 4.31
C ASP A 67 -13.47 5.58 4.88
N GLU A 68 -13.50 4.37 5.43
CA GLU A 68 -14.69 3.79 6.10
C GLU A 68 -14.72 4.07 7.62
N ILE A 69 -13.62 4.57 8.19
CA ILE A 69 -13.52 4.84 9.64
C ILE A 69 -13.93 6.26 9.96
N TYR A 70 -13.56 7.20 9.10
CA TYR A 70 -13.72 8.63 9.34
C TYR A 70 -14.75 9.21 8.38
N CYS A 71 -15.66 10.06 8.89
CA CYS A 71 -16.63 10.77 8.07
C CYS A 71 -15.98 11.92 7.27
N GLU A 72 -14.90 12.50 7.78
CA GLU A 72 -14.15 13.58 7.14
C GLU A 72 -12.67 13.21 7.06
N ARG A 73 -12.02 13.53 5.95
CA ARG A 73 -10.62 13.15 5.70
C ARG A 73 -9.65 13.79 6.70
N GLU A 74 -9.96 15.00 7.12
CA GLU A 74 -9.16 15.79 8.07
C GLU A 74 -9.10 15.17 9.47
N MET A 75 -9.98 14.22 9.76
CA MET A 75 -9.94 13.43 11.01
C MET A 75 -8.84 12.37 11.02
N SER A 76 -8.24 12.07 9.86
CA SER A 76 -7.18 11.07 9.69
C SER A 76 -5.88 11.74 9.26
N ASN A 77 -4.82 11.52 10.02
CA ASN A 77 -3.46 11.91 9.63
C ASN A 77 -3.02 11.22 8.33
N ILE A 78 -3.33 9.92 8.20
CA ILE A 78 -2.98 9.12 7.02
C ILE A 78 -3.67 9.69 5.78
N LEU A 79 -4.97 9.96 5.83
CA LEU A 79 -5.71 10.51 4.70
C LEU A 79 -5.24 11.92 4.33
N SER A 80 -4.93 12.75 5.34
CA SER A 80 -4.46 14.11 5.14
C SER A 80 -3.08 14.15 4.50
N VAL A 81 -2.11 13.38 5.03
CA VAL A 81 -0.74 13.30 4.51
C VAL A 81 -0.72 12.71 3.10
N ASN A 82 -1.47 11.63 2.86
CA ASN A 82 -1.49 10.95 1.57
C ASN A 82 -2.13 11.78 0.44
N ARG A 83 -2.81 12.87 0.76
CA ARG A 83 -3.37 13.77 -0.25
C ARG A 83 -2.31 14.30 -1.21
N LYS A 84 -1.05 14.39 -0.76
CA LYS A 84 0.08 14.88 -1.58
C LYS A 84 0.28 14.13 -2.88
N LEU A 85 -0.02 12.83 -2.94
CA LEU A 85 0.17 12.03 -4.16
C LEU A 85 -0.76 12.48 -5.29
N PHE A 86 -1.98 12.91 -4.95
CA PHE A 86 -3.02 13.27 -5.92
C PHE A 86 -3.35 14.76 -5.94
N SER A 87 -2.54 15.58 -5.25
CA SER A 87 -2.63 17.03 -5.27
C SER A 87 -1.73 17.64 -6.35
N ASN A 88 -1.82 18.94 -6.56
CA ASN A 88 -0.95 19.71 -7.47
C ASN A 88 -0.85 19.12 -8.88
N ASP A 89 -1.98 18.83 -9.51
CA ASP A 89 -2.05 18.23 -10.86
C ASP A 89 -1.22 16.94 -11.00
N TYR A 90 -1.13 16.15 -9.91
CA TYR A 90 -0.40 14.89 -9.87
C TYR A 90 1.11 15.05 -10.10
N GLU A 91 1.72 16.09 -9.58
CA GLU A 91 3.13 16.44 -9.81
C GLU A 91 4.09 15.26 -9.64
N ILE A 92 3.89 14.43 -8.60
CA ILE A 92 4.72 13.23 -8.37
C ILE A 92 4.54 12.24 -9.52
N LEU A 93 3.32 11.96 -9.94
CA LEU A 93 3.05 11.00 -11.02
C LEU A 93 3.56 11.50 -12.37
N ARG A 94 3.49 12.82 -12.62
CA ARG A 94 3.96 13.45 -13.86
C ARG A 94 5.47 13.40 -14.06
N GLN A 95 6.24 13.02 -13.06
CA GLN A 95 7.68 12.81 -13.22
C GLN A 95 7.99 11.56 -14.06
N HIS A 96 7.06 10.58 -14.12
CA HIS A 96 7.22 9.41 -14.98
C HIS A 96 6.89 9.76 -16.43
N PRO A 97 7.82 9.56 -17.43
CA PRO A 97 7.60 10.01 -18.81
C PRO A 97 6.58 9.17 -19.59
N HIS A 98 6.21 8.00 -19.10
CA HIS A 98 5.26 7.11 -19.79
C HIS A 98 3.88 7.77 -19.92
N TRP A 99 3.24 7.62 -21.11
CA TRP A 99 1.95 8.23 -21.43
C TRP A 99 0.86 7.96 -20.39
N PHE A 100 0.87 6.79 -19.74
CA PHE A 100 -0.08 6.42 -18.69
C PHE A 100 -0.04 7.44 -17.56
N PHE A 101 1.14 7.68 -16.97
CA PHE A 101 1.31 8.62 -15.88
C PHE A 101 1.11 10.08 -16.31
N GLN A 102 1.41 10.40 -17.57
CA GLN A 102 1.24 11.74 -18.12
C GLN A 102 -0.24 12.11 -18.33
N ASN A 103 -1.12 11.13 -18.52
CA ASN A 103 -2.51 11.38 -18.87
C ASN A 103 -3.52 10.89 -17.82
N ILE A 104 -3.07 10.23 -16.76
CA ILE A 104 -3.97 9.71 -15.74
C ILE A 104 -4.69 10.84 -15.01
N LYS A 105 -6.00 10.64 -14.77
CA LYS A 105 -6.85 11.51 -13.95
C LYS A 105 -7.73 10.63 -13.08
N PHE A 106 -8.06 11.12 -11.91
CA PHE A 106 -8.94 10.45 -10.96
C PHE A 106 -10.07 11.41 -10.55
N ASN A 107 -11.22 10.84 -10.24
CA ASN A 107 -12.29 11.54 -9.53
C ASN A 107 -12.59 10.91 -8.17
N ARG A 108 -11.83 9.86 -7.82
CA ARG A 108 -11.91 9.14 -6.55
C ARG A 108 -10.54 8.63 -6.14
N ASP A 109 -10.19 8.81 -4.87
CA ASP A 109 -9.11 8.11 -4.20
C ASP A 109 -9.62 7.46 -2.92
N TYR A 110 -9.00 6.34 -2.52
CA TYR A 110 -9.28 5.66 -1.26
C TYR A 110 -8.03 4.98 -0.74
N THR A 111 -7.97 4.83 0.58
CA THR A 111 -6.76 4.36 1.27
C THR A 111 -7.06 3.16 2.14
N GLN A 112 -6.23 2.14 2.01
CA GLN A 112 -6.25 0.95 2.86
C GLN A 112 -4.97 0.87 3.69
N VAL A 113 -5.08 0.65 4.99
CA VAL A 113 -3.96 0.24 5.84
C VAL A 113 -3.99 -1.28 5.96
N GLY A 114 -2.86 -1.90 5.67
CA GLY A 114 -2.60 -3.32 5.86
C GLY A 114 -1.51 -3.54 6.90
N TYR A 115 -1.62 -4.63 7.66
CA TYR A 115 -0.64 -5.05 8.64
C TYR A 115 -0.41 -6.56 8.53
N TYR A 116 0.85 -6.95 8.43
CA TYR A 116 1.28 -8.32 8.22
C TYR A 116 2.14 -8.79 9.38
N GLU A 117 1.83 -9.97 9.88
CA GLU A 117 2.56 -10.69 10.92
C GLU A 117 3.19 -11.98 10.38
N ASP A 118 3.73 -12.81 11.26
CA ASP A 118 4.35 -14.08 10.89
C ASP A 118 3.42 -14.96 10.04
N ASN A 119 3.94 -15.49 8.93
CA ASN A 119 3.25 -16.29 7.92
C ASN A 119 2.13 -15.53 7.15
N ASP A 120 2.05 -14.22 7.25
CA ASP A 120 1.12 -13.41 6.45
C ASP A 120 1.71 -13.13 5.07
N HIS A 121 0.86 -13.15 4.04
CA HIS A 121 1.21 -12.98 2.63
C HIS A 121 0.03 -12.43 1.81
N TYR A 122 0.27 -12.15 0.54
CA TYR A 122 -0.79 -11.86 -0.41
C TYR A 122 -0.44 -12.49 -1.77
N GLY A 123 -1.18 -13.51 -2.17
CA GLY A 123 -1.04 -14.19 -3.46
C GLY A 123 -1.26 -13.25 -4.64
N GLU A 124 -0.88 -13.71 -5.83
CA GLU A 124 -0.98 -12.90 -7.04
C GLU A 124 -2.40 -12.43 -7.30
N HIS A 125 -2.55 -11.13 -7.50
CA HIS A 125 -3.83 -10.45 -7.78
C HIS A 125 -3.60 -9.16 -8.58
N ARG A 126 -4.70 -8.51 -8.94
CA ARG A 126 -4.75 -7.16 -9.51
C ARG A 126 -5.65 -6.29 -8.66
N ASP A 127 -5.32 -5.02 -8.55
CA ASP A 127 -6.17 -4.08 -7.84
C ASP A 127 -7.27 -3.53 -8.74
N ASN A 128 -8.43 -3.26 -8.15
CA ASN A 128 -9.56 -2.66 -8.85
C ASN A 128 -9.48 -1.11 -8.80
N ALA A 129 -8.44 -0.57 -9.41
CA ALA A 129 -8.19 0.87 -9.50
C ALA A 129 -7.45 1.18 -10.81
N SER A 130 -7.14 2.43 -11.06
CA SER A 130 -6.30 2.82 -12.21
C SER A 130 -4.82 2.81 -11.82
N VAL A 131 -4.48 3.34 -10.65
CA VAL A 131 -3.13 3.34 -10.11
C VAL A 131 -3.15 2.91 -8.65
N SER A 132 -2.13 2.14 -8.25
CA SER A 132 -1.84 1.73 -6.88
C SER A 132 -0.54 2.35 -6.43
N ALA A 133 -0.53 2.92 -5.23
CA ALA A 133 0.66 3.41 -4.54
C ALA A 133 0.74 2.74 -3.17
N LEU A 134 1.79 1.98 -2.95
CA LEU A 134 2.01 1.20 -1.73
C LEU A 134 3.21 1.73 -0.98
N THR A 135 3.02 2.23 0.23
CA THR A 135 4.11 2.67 1.11
C THR A 135 4.32 1.68 2.23
N TRP A 136 5.53 1.13 2.33
CA TRP A 136 5.91 0.21 3.41
C TRP A 136 6.43 0.97 4.61
N LEU A 137 5.97 0.54 5.79
CA LEU A 137 6.42 1.07 7.07
C LEU A 137 6.63 -0.07 8.06
N TYR A 138 7.64 0.06 8.91
CA TYR A 138 7.88 -0.82 10.05
C TYR A 138 8.69 -0.09 11.12
N LYS A 139 8.56 -0.56 12.37
CA LYS A 139 9.35 -0.02 13.49
C LYS A 139 10.78 -0.53 13.42
N GLU A 140 11.72 0.38 13.55
CA GLU A 140 13.15 0.01 13.60
C GLU A 140 13.57 -0.50 15.00
N PRO A 141 14.51 -1.46 15.07
CA PRO A 141 15.06 -2.21 13.96
C PRO A 141 14.05 -3.21 13.38
N LYS A 142 14.13 -3.47 12.06
CA LYS A 142 13.25 -4.44 11.37
C LYS A 142 13.25 -5.80 12.06
N LYS A 143 12.07 -6.31 12.44
CA LYS A 143 11.88 -7.54 13.22
C LYS A 143 11.37 -8.73 12.40
N PHE A 144 11.38 -8.61 11.08
CA PHE A 144 10.91 -9.64 10.16
C PHE A 144 11.79 -9.72 8.91
N THR A 145 11.68 -10.83 8.19
CA THR A 145 12.19 -11.02 6.83
C THR A 145 11.02 -11.29 5.88
N GLY A 146 11.25 -11.22 4.57
CA GLY A 146 10.17 -11.30 3.59
C GLY A 146 9.34 -10.03 3.50
N GLY A 147 8.13 -10.13 2.99
CA GLY A 147 7.24 -9.00 2.76
C GLY A 147 7.58 -8.17 1.53
N ASP A 148 8.47 -8.66 0.67
CA ASP A 148 8.78 -8.05 -0.60
C ASP A 148 7.60 -8.17 -1.56
N LEU A 149 7.49 -7.21 -2.48
CA LEU A 149 6.47 -7.25 -3.51
C LEU A 149 7.07 -7.75 -4.83
N PHE A 150 6.32 -8.55 -5.56
CA PHE A 150 6.68 -9.04 -6.87
C PHE A 150 5.66 -8.55 -7.90
N LEU A 151 6.14 -7.94 -8.98
CA LEU A 151 5.31 -7.54 -10.12
C LEU A 151 5.39 -8.61 -11.21
N SER A 152 4.24 -8.83 -11.91
CA SER A 152 4.15 -9.67 -13.10
C SER A 152 4.68 -11.10 -12.92
N SER A 153 4.05 -11.86 -12.02
CA SER A 153 4.39 -13.28 -11.80
C SER A 153 5.88 -13.46 -11.48
N ASP A 154 6.34 -12.74 -10.46
CA ASP A 154 7.69 -12.81 -9.89
C ASP A 154 8.85 -12.31 -10.79
N LYS A 155 8.54 -11.62 -11.88
CA LYS A 155 9.59 -11.10 -12.79
C LYS A 155 10.35 -9.90 -12.23
N ILE A 156 9.70 -9.07 -11.44
CA ILE A 156 10.30 -7.86 -10.85
C ILE A 156 10.08 -7.90 -9.34
N LYS A 157 11.17 -7.99 -8.60
CA LYS A 157 11.16 -7.94 -7.13
C LYS A 157 11.37 -6.50 -6.67
N ILE A 158 10.51 -6.04 -5.78
CA ILE A 158 10.65 -4.75 -5.07
C ILE A 158 10.85 -5.04 -3.58
N ASP A 159 12.01 -4.70 -3.07
CA ASP A 159 12.37 -4.94 -1.68
C ASP A 159 11.51 -4.11 -0.72
N CYS A 160 11.04 -4.74 0.36
CA CYS A 160 10.33 -4.08 1.46
C CYS A 160 11.31 -3.25 2.29
N VAL A 161 11.45 -1.97 1.93
CA VAL A 161 12.26 -0.97 2.62
C VAL A 161 11.35 0.00 3.37
N ASN A 162 11.78 0.45 4.57
CA ASN A 162 11.02 1.39 5.38
C ASN A 162 10.87 2.74 4.66
N ASN A 163 9.68 3.32 4.69
CA ASN A 163 9.37 4.60 4.04
C ASN A 163 9.61 4.62 2.51
N ARG A 164 9.56 3.45 1.86
CA ARG A 164 9.57 3.30 0.40
C ARG A 164 8.15 3.24 -0.13
N THR A 165 7.88 3.94 -1.22
CA THR A 165 6.61 3.88 -1.96
C THR A 165 6.84 3.31 -3.35
N LEU A 166 6.05 2.32 -3.72
CA LEU A 166 5.95 1.81 -5.09
C LEU A 166 4.67 2.33 -5.72
N ILE A 167 4.75 2.88 -6.94
CA ILE A 167 3.59 3.37 -7.70
C ILE A 167 3.57 2.67 -9.05
N PHE A 168 2.43 2.06 -9.40
CA PHE A 168 2.28 1.29 -10.65
C PHE A 168 0.83 1.25 -11.13
N PRO A 169 0.58 0.98 -12.44
CA PRO A 169 -0.76 0.70 -12.94
C PRO A 169 -1.38 -0.51 -12.23
N SER A 170 -2.56 -0.33 -11.64
CA SER A 170 -3.22 -1.32 -10.77
C SER A 170 -3.48 -2.67 -11.43
N MET A 171 -3.57 -2.70 -12.77
CA MET A 171 -3.80 -3.90 -13.55
C MET A 171 -2.57 -4.81 -13.70
N ILE A 172 -1.38 -4.37 -13.28
CA ILE A 172 -0.19 -5.23 -13.24
C ILE A 172 -0.39 -6.29 -12.15
N PRO A 173 -0.33 -7.60 -12.48
CA PRO A 173 -0.40 -8.65 -11.47
C PRO A 173 0.74 -8.49 -10.47
N HIS A 174 0.41 -8.63 -9.19
CA HIS A 174 1.41 -8.50 -8.14
C HIS A 174 1.09 -9.37 -6.93
N SER A 175 2.13 -9.71 -6.18
CA SER A 175 2.04 -10.55 -4.99
C SER A 175 2.96 -10.02 -3.89
N VAL A 176 2.74 -10.48 -2.67
CA VAL A 176 3.61 -10.21 -1.51
C VAL A 176 4.02 -11.55 -0.92
N ASN A 177 5.32 -11.80 -0.84
CA ASN A 177 5.82 -13.03 -0.23
C ASN A 177 5.60 -13.05 1.28
N GLU A 178 5.70 -14.25 1.84
CA GLU A 178 5.43 -14.49 3.24
C GLU A 178 6.37 -13.71 4.17
N ILE A 179 5.81 -13.19 5.25
CA ILE A 179 6.54 -12.57 6.36
C ILE A 179 7.01 -13.66 7.32
N HIS A 180 8.26 -13.60 7.73
CA HIS A 180 8.82 -14.48 8.75
C HIS A 180 9.31 -13.65 9.94
N MET A 181 8.70 -13.86 11.11
CA MET A 181 9.05 -13.20 12.36
C MET A 181 9.68 -14.19 13.34
N ASN A 182 10.67 -13.75 14.12
CA ASN A 182 11.22 -14.58 15.18
C ASN A 182 10.18 -14.75 16.30
N LYS A 183 9.99 -15.97 16.79
CA LYS A 183 9.04 -16.32 17.86
C LYS A 183 9.27 -15.56 19.18
N GLU A 184 10.48 -15.05 19.40
CA GLU A 184 10.83 -14.25 20.57
C GLU A 184 10.30 -12.80 20.51
N ASN A 185 9.85 -12.34 19.36
CA ASN A 185 9.22 -11.03 19.19
C ASN A 185 7.72 -11.23 18.98
N PRO A 186 6.91 -11.16 20.04
CA PRO A 186 5.48 -11.24 19.89
C PRO A 186 5.00 -10.09 18.98
N SER A 187 4.25 -10.46 17.99
CA SER A 187 3.84 -9.77 16.78
C SER A 187 3.28 -8.35 16.89
N ARG A 188 2.99 -7.84 18.05
CA ARG A 188 2.18 -6.62 18.21
C ARG A 188 2.92 -5.35 17.78
N GLY A 189 2.64 -4.91 16.53
CA GLY A 189 3.12 -3.65 15.98
C GLY A 189 4.57 -3.70 15.46
N HIS A 190 5.24 -4.87 15.45
CA HIS A 190 6.59 -5.05 14.92
C HIS A 190 6.63 -5.73 13.55
N GLY A 191 5.46 -6.04 12.98
CA GLY A 191 5.33 -6.56 11.63
C GLY A 191 5.45 -5.46 10.56
N ARG A 192 5.05 -5.82 9.34
CA ARG A 192 5.06 -4.95 8.16
C ARG A 192 3.74 -4.21 8.04
N TYR A 193 3.77 -2.91 8.09
CA TYR A 193 2.65 -2.07 7.67
C TYR A 193 2.73 -1.76 6.18
N VAL A 194 1.59 -1.56 5.55
CA VAL A 194 1.49 -0.99 4.22
C VAL A 194 0.32 -0.02 4.17
N ILE A 195 0.56 1.17 3.68
CA ILE A 195 -0.48 2.12 3.32
C ILE A 195 -0.64 2.02 1.81
N THR A 196 -1.77 1.50 1.36
CA THR A 196 -2.09 1.41 -0.06
C THR A 196 -3.08 2.49 -0.42
N GLN A 197 -2.69 3.36 -1.32
CA GLN A 197 -3.53 4.43 -1.85
C GLN A 197 -3.91 4.10 -3.30
N PHE A 198 -5.20 4.15 -3.58
CA PHE A 198 -5.77 3.82 -4.88
C PHE A 198 -6.33 5.08 -5.55
N GLY A 199 -5.92 5.33 -6.78
CA GLY A 199 -6.54 6.32 -7.65
C GLY A 199 -7.47 5.65 -8.65
N ALA A 200 -8.73 6.06 -8.70
CA ALA A 200 -9.76 5.42 -9.51
C ALA A 200 -10.65 6.44 -10.23
N ILE A 201 -11.37 5.97 -11.23
CA ILE A 201 -12.44 6.70 -11.90
C ILE A 201 -13.77 6.06 -11.50
N ASP A 202 -14.62 6.82 -10.83
CA ASP A 202 -16.00 6.43 -10.54
C ASP A 202 -16.92 7.04 -11.63
N THR A 203 -17.35 6.19 -12.54
CA THR A 203 -18.20 6.62 -13.68
C THR A 203 -19.62 7.02 -13.27
N ARG A 204 -20.03 6.74 -12.03
CA ARG A 204 -21.32 7.14 -11.48
C ARG A 204 -21.35 8.61 -11.01
N LYS A 205 -20.17 9.25 -10.97
CA LYS A 205 -19.99 10.64 -10.53
C LYS A 205 -19.60 11.59 -11.67
N SER A 206 -19.76 11.15 -12.91
CA SER A 206 -19.53 11.96 -14.12
C SER A 206 -20.79 12.74 -14.54
#